data_ddc979a601b4a2b62700a4c319db39fb
#
_entry.id   ddc979a601b4a2b62700a4c319db39fb
#
_cell.length_a   1.000
_cell.length_b   1.000
_cell.length_c   1.000
_cell.angle_alpha   90.00
_cell.angle_beta   90.00
_cell.angle_gamma   90.00
#
_symmetry.space_group_name_H-M   'P 1'
#
loop_
_entity.id
_entity.type
_entity.pdbx_description
1 polymer ?
#
loop_
_entity_poly.entity_id
_entity_poly.type
_entity_poly.pdbx_seq_one_letter_code
_entity_poly.pdbx_strand_id
1 'polypeptide(L)'
;SPASDERRARQTPCHSPQESRRSPGIAVSGAPQHTRHLAARIRIVREVSWDERQAAVVARRERRLGALVIDGGPWPDANPESLRRAMRAGVRQLGLDSLPWTHELRDWRARVSSLRHWFPEDGWPDLSDTWLAEHLEDWLEPWLDGITRREHLQRLDLTAALHGLVDARLRARLSELAPTHLSVPSGSHIRLQYRPGEPPVLAVKLQELFG
;
A
#
# COMPACT_ATOMS: atom_id res chain seq x y z
N SER A 1 -43.07 -31.50 -41.96
CA SER A 1 -43.77 -32.80 -42.14
C SER A 1 -43.19 -33.57 -43.31
N PRO A 2 -43.19 -34.85 -43.38
CA PRO A 2 -43.35 -35.84 -42.30
C PRO A 2 -42.26 -36.92 -42.35
N ALA A 3 -42.14 -37.64 -41.32
CA ALA A 3 -42.61 -38.99 -41.05
C ALA A 3 -41.69 -40.15 -41.42
N SER A 4 -41.64 -41.01 -40.48
CA SER A 4 -41.78 -42.48 -40.54
C SER A 4 -40.53 -43.28 -40.86
N ASP A 5 -40.19 -44.36 -40.36
CA ASP A 5 -40.91 -45.38 -39.59
C ASP A 5 -39.93 -46.51 -39.26
N GLU A 6 -40.07 -47.06 -38.11
CA GLU A 6 -40.24 -48.47 -37.76
C GLU A 6 -39.21 -49.55 -38.13
N ARG A 7 -38.93 -50.29 -37.12
CA ARG A 7 -39.10 -51.76 -36.90
C ARG A 7 -37.82 -52.55 -36.61
N ARG A 8 -37.91 -53.07 -35.40
CA ARG A 8 -37.98 -54.50 -35.04
C ARG A 8 -36.79 -55.37 -35.44
N ALA A 9 -36.26 -56.15 -34.59
CA ALA A 9 -36.74 -57.23 -33.78
C ALA A 9 -35.60 -57.86 -32.96
N ARG A 10 -35.90 -58.14 -31.68
CA ARG A 10 -35.85 -59.44 -30.99
C ARG A 10 -34.68 -60.36 -31.34
N GLN A 11 -33.93 -60.72 -30.30
CA GLN A 11 -33.92 -62.13 -29.77
C GLN A 11 -32.89 -62.26 -28.63
N THR A 12 -33.35 -62.57 -27.45
CA THR A 12 -32.72 -63.38 -26.44
C THR A 12 -32.92 -64.84 -26.79
N PRO A 13 -32.24 -65.86 -26.22
CA PRO A 13 -31.72 -65.99 -24.88
C PRO A 13 -30.47 -66.89 -24.72
N CYS A 14 -30.11 -67.14 -23.47
CA CYS A 14 -29.63 -68.35 -22.85
C CYS A 14 -28.26 -68.41 -22.22
N HIS A 15 -28.40 -68.61 -20.94
CA HIS A 15 -27.70 -69.58 -20.04
C HIS A 15 -26.26 -69.33 -19.63
N SER A 16 -26.07 -68.94 -18.44
CA SER A 16 -25.90 -69.69 -17.13
C SER A 16 -24.45 -70.05 -16.78
N PRO A 17 -24.11 -70.40 -15.59
CA PRO A 17 -23.37 -69.55 -14.70
C PRO A 17 -21.98 -70.14 -14.40
N GLN A 18 -21.02 -69.29 -14.14
CA GLN A 18 -19.78 -69.79 -13.54
C GLN A 18 -19.39 -69.01 -12.30
N GLU A 19 -19.38 -69.83 -11.30
CA GLU A 19 -18.98 -69.71 -9.93
C GLU A 19 -17.78 -68.82 -9.62
N SER A 20 -18.01 -68.07 -8.58
CA SER A 20 -17.14 -67.93 -7.42
C SER A 20 -15.64 -68.10 -7.64
N ARG A 21 -14.96 -66.97 -7.59
CA ARG A 21 -13.77 -66.91 -6.75
C ARG A 21 -13.82 -65.62 -5.93
N ARG A 22 -14.20 -65.73 -4.69
CA ARG A 22 -14.00 -64.74 -3.64
C ARG A 22 -12.51 -64.61 -3.46
N SER A 23 -11.94 -63.49 -3.90
CA SER A 23 -10.64 -63.05 -3.38
C SER A 23 -10.90 -62.37 -2.04
N PRO A 24 -10.12 -62.70 -1.02
CA PRO A 24 -10.26 -62.09 0.29
C PRO A 24 -9.91 -60.62 0.16
N GLY A 25 -10.85 -59.76 0.53
CA GLY A 25 -10.62 -58.31 0.69
C GLY A 25 -9.51 -58.09 1.71
N ILE A 26 -8.37 -57.63 1.24
CA ILE A 26 -7.38 -57.04 2.11
C ILE A 26 -7.97 -55.69 2.53
N ALA A 27 -8.55 -55.69 3.72
CA ALA A 27 -8.84 -54.48 4.46
C ALA A 27 -7.49 -53.80 4.73
N VAL A 28 -7.08 -52.86 3.93
CA VAL A 28 -6.00 -51.93 4.28
C VAL A 28 -6.57 -50.94 5.29
N SER A 29 -6.83 -51.46 6.48
CA SER A 29 -7.02 -50.63 7.67
C SER A 29 -5.63 -50.26 8.18
N GLY A 30 -5.27 -49.00 7.99
CA GLY A 30 -4.03 -48.50 8.57
C GLY A 30 -3.43 -47.42 7.68
N ALA A 31 -3.96 -46.19 7.75
CA ALA A 31 -3.17 -45.05 7.35
C ALA A 31 -1.87 -45.09 8.17
N PRO A 32 -0.68 -45.13 7.57
CA PRO A 32 0.56 -45.32 8.29
C PRO A 32 0.74 -44.22 9.32
N GLN A 33 1.01 -44.60 10.55
CA GLN A 33 1.21 -43.67 11.68
C GLN A 33 2.26 -42.58 11.36
N HIS A 34 3.19 -42.86 10.43
CA HIS A 34 4.17 -41.91 9.89
C HIS A 34 3.54 -40.68 9.24
N THR A 35 2.39 -40.82 8.56
CA THR A 35 1.71 -39.71 7.92
C THR A 35 1.09 -38.72 8.93
N ARG A 36 0.66 -39.25 10.10
CA ARG A 36 0.13 -38.38 11.17
C ARG A 36 1.23 -37.60 11.87
N HIS A 37 2.43 -38.14 12.04
CA HIS A 37 3.57 -37.41 12.61
C HIS A 37 4.11 -36.33 11.66
N LEU A 38 4.04 -36.52 10.34
CA LEU A 38 4.42 -35.49 9.34
C LEU A 38 3.40 -34.37 9.32
N ALA A 39 2.09 -34.66 9.38
CA ALA A 39 1.04 -33.65 9.41
C ALA A 39 1.16 -32.74 10.65
N ALA A 40 1.57 -33.27 11.82
CA ALA A 40 1.78 -32.50 13.04
C ALA A 40 2.98 -31.51 12.96
N ARG A 41 3.86 -31.67 11.98
CA ARG A 41 5.03 -30.78 11.73
C ARG A 41 4.81 -29.76 10.66
N ILE A 42 3.67 -29.81 9.97
CA ILE A 42 3.33 -28.81 8.94
C ILE A 42 2.93 -27.51 9.63
N ARG A 43 3.64 -26.45 9.32
CA ARG A 43 3.33 -25.10 9.78
C ARG A 43 2.80 -24.26 8.62
N ILE A 44 1.81 -23.43 8.90
CA ILE A 44 1.35 -22.42 7.97
C ILE A 44 2.13 -21.13 8.28
N VAL A 45 2.94 -20.71 7.35
CA VAL A 45 3.66 -19.42 7.39
C VAL A 45 2.86 -18.43 6.55
N ARG A 46 2.58 -17.28 7.14
CA ARG A 46 1.91 -16.17 6.48
C ARG A 46 2.87 -15.01 6.46
N GLU A 47 3.09 -14.44 5.29
CA GLU A 47 4.04 -13.37 5.08
C GLU A 47 3.39 -12.26 4.26
N VAL A 48 3.60 -11.03 4.71
CA VAL A 48 3.20 -9.82 3.98
C VAL A 48 4.44 -8.97 3.85
N SER A 49 4.86 -8.70 2.63
CA SER A 49 6.09 -7.95 2.35
C SER A 49 5.93 -7.09 1.10
N TRP A 50 6.77 -6.09 0.98
CA TRP A 50 6.92 -5.32 -0.25
C TRP A 50 7.79 -6.10 -1.23
N ASP A 51 7.29 -6.27 -2.45
CA ASP A 51 8.05 -6.85 -3.57
C ASP A 51 8.49 -5.71 -4.50
N GLU A 52 9.79 -5.47 -4.54
CA GLU A 52 10.38 -4.38 -5.32
C GLU A 52 10.18 -4.57 -6.84
N ARG A 53 10.25 -5.83 -7.32
CA ARG A 53 10.11 -6.13 -8.74
C ARG A 53 8.69 -5.88 -9.25
N GLN A 54 7.70 -6.20 -8.41
CA GLN A 54 6.30 -5.97 -8.73
C GLN A 54 5.83 -4.56 -8.35
N ALA A 55 6.66 -3.83 -7.61
CA ALA A 55 6.31 -2.55 -6.99
C ALA A 55 4.96 -2.61 -6.25
N ALA A 56 4.77 -3.71 -5.48
CA ALA A 56 3.53 -4.04 -4.81
C ALA A 56 3.74 -4.78 -3.49
N VAL A 57 2.77 -4.66 -2.61
CA VAL A 57 2.68 -5.50 -1.42
C VAL A 57 2.21 -6.89 -1.84
N VAL A 58 2.94 -7.91 -1.43
CA VAL A 58 2.62 -9.31 -1.67
C VAL A 58 2.29 -9.97 -0.35
N ALA A 59 1.09 -10.56 -0.27
CA ALA A 59 0.67 -11.39 0.84
C ALA A 59 0.65 -12.85 0.39
N ARG A 60 1.43 -13.70 1.04
CA ARG A 60 1.58 -15.12 0.73
C ARG A 60 1.30 -15.98 1.94
N ARG A 61 0.77 -17.15 1.68
CA ARG A 61 0.58 -18.22 2.65
C ARG A 61 1.30 -19.45 2.14
N GLU A 62 2.16 -20.04 2.97
CA GLU A 62 2.92 -21.23 2.65
C GLU A 62 2.68 -22.30 3.69
N ARG A 63 2.60 -23.55 3.25
CA ARG A 63 2.66 -24.73 4.10
C ARG A 63 4.07 -25.27 4.08
N ARG A 64 4.70 -25.32 5.22
CA ARG A 64 6.09 -25.77 5.37
C ARG A 64 6.20 -26.98 6.30
N LEU A 65 7.08 -27.91 5.93
CA LEU A 65 7.56 -28.99 6.79
C LEU A 65 9.04 -28.69 7.11
N GLY A 66 9.30 -28.11 8.28
CA GLY A 66 10.61 -27.57 8.57
C GLY A 66 10.98 -26.42 7.60
N ALA A 67 12.09 -26.58 6.88
CA ALA A 67 12.55 -25.64 5.86
C ALA A 67 11.92 -25.91 4.47
N LEU A 68 11.26 -27.05 4.27
CA LEU A 68 10.68 -27.43 2.97
C LEU A 68 9.31 -26.76 2.79
N VAL A 69 9.14 -26.01 1.68
CA VAL A 69 7.85 -25.50 1.23
C VAL A 69 7.11 -26.62 0.51
N ILE A 70 5.95 -27.03 1.04
CA ILE A 70 5.11 -28.08 0.47
C ILE A 70 4.22 -27.50 -0.60
N ASP A 71 3.55 -26.39 -0.27
CA ASP A 71 2.73 -25.61 -1.17
C ASP A 71 2.68 -24.15 -0.70
N GLY A 72 2.30 -23.25 -1.60
CA GLY A 72 2.15 -21.83 -1.29
C GLY A 72 1.27 -21.13 -2.30
N GLY A 73 0.67 -20.03 -1.89
CA GLY A 73 -0.19 -19.23 -2.74
C GLY A 73 -0.50 -17.86 -2.15
N PRO A 74 -1.29 -17.04 -2.88
CA PRO A 74 -1.72 -15.75 -2.36
C PRO A 74 -2.55 -15.90 -1.09
N TRP A 75 -2.44 -14.91 -0.21
CA TRP A 75 -3.23 -14.82 1.01
C TRP A 75 -4.14 -13.59 0.93
N PRO A 76 -5.39 -13.73 0.43
CA PRO A 76 -6.29 -12.62 0.22
C PRO A 76 -6.79 -11.98 1.53
N ASP A 77 -6.86 -12.76 2.61
CA ASP A 77 -7.35 -12.31 3.92
C ASP A 77 -6.22 -11.77 4.80
N ALA A 78 -5.20 -11.14 4.22
CA ALA A 78 -4.12 -10.54 4.97
C ALA A 78 -4.63 -9.37 5.82
N ASN A 79 -4.12 -9.27 7.06
CA ASN A 79 -4.49 -8.21 7.98
C ASN A 79 -4.16 -6.83 7.37
N PRO A 80 -5.12 -5.87 7.34
CA PRO A 80 -4.90 -4.52 6.84
C PRO A 80 -3.68 -3.81 7.45
N GLU A 81 -3.43 -3.97 8.74
CA GLU A 81 -2.26 -3.41 9.41
C GLU A 81 -0.95 -3.95 8.82
N SER A 82 -0.89 -5.27 8.55
CA SER A 82 0.28 -5.88 7.91
C SER A 82 0.49 -5.38 6.49
N LEU A 83 -0.59 -5.12 5.74
CA LEU A 83 -0.54 -4.54 4.40
C LEU A 83 -0.02 -3.11 4.43
N ARG A 84 -0.52 -2.26 5.36
CA ARG A 84 -0.04 -0.88 5.54
C ARG A 84 1.44 -0.85 5.91
N ARG A 85 1.86 -1.70 6.86
CA ARG A 85 3.26 -1.81 7.27
C ARG A 85 4.18 -2.22 6.12
N ALA A 86 3.75 -3.18 5.29
CA ALA A 86 4.50 -3.59 4.10
C ALA A 86 4.55 -2.46 3.05
N MET A 87 3.43 -1.73 2.83
CA MET A 87 3.41 -0.59 1.92
C MET A 87 4.29 0.56 2.42
N ARG A 88 4.30 0.84 3.73
CA ARG A 88 5.23 1.80 4.35
C ARG A 88 6.70 1.43 4.06
N ALA A 89 7.05 0.14 4.19
CA ALA A 89 8.38 -0.34 3.83
C ALA A 89 8.67 -0.11 2.34
N GLY A 90 7.66 -0.28 1.48
CA GLY A 90 7.74 0.05 0.06
C GLY A 90 8.02 1.54 -0.19
N VAL A 91 7.29 2.43 0.48
CA VAL A 91 7.54 3.88 0.39
C VAL A 91 8.94 4.25 0.87
N ARG A 92 9.44 3.62 1.94
CA ARG A 92 10.81 3.82 2.41
C ARG A 92 11.85 3.47 1.36
N GLN A 93 11.64 2.41 0.57
CA GLN A 93 12.52 2.03 -0.54
C GLN A 93 12.36 2.92 -1.78
N LEU A 94 11.13 3.29 -2.12
CA LEU A 94 10.82 4.14 -3.28
C LEU A 94 11.25 5.59 -3.08
N GLY A 95 11.37 6.03 -1.83
CA GLY A 95 11.62 7.41 -1.45
C GLY A 95 10.37 8.28 -1.44
N LEU A 96 10.45 9.44 -0.77
CA LEU A 96 9.35 10.39 -0.62
C LEU A 96 8.87 10.97 -1.96
N ASP A 97 9.73 11.01 -2.99
CA ASP A 97 9.37 11.49 -4.33
C ASP A 97 8.35 10.60 -5.05
N SER A 98 8.13 9.38 -4.56
CA SER A 98 7.08 8.50 -5.06
C SER A 98 5.66 8.93 -4.65
N LEU A 99 5.54 9.83 -3.68
CA LEU A 99 4.28 10.36 -3.18
C LEU A 99 3.73 11.46 -4.12
N PRO A 100 2.42 11.73 -4.12
CA PRO A 100 1.78 12.68 -5.02
C PRO A 100 1.99 14.15 -4.59
N TRP A 101 3.22 14.62 -4.66
CA TRP A 101 3.57 16.00 -4.36
C TRP A 101 3.05 16.96 -5.41
N THR A 102 2.20 17.89 -5.01
CA THR A 102 1.84 19.04 -5.85
C THR A 102 2.77 20.22 -5.62
N HIS A 103 2.78 21.18 -6.53
CA HIS A 103 3.56 22.41 -6.36
C HIS A 103 3.08 23.18 -5.12
N GLU A 104 1.78 23.30 -4.92
CA GLU A 104 1.16 24.00 -3.80
C GLU A 104 1.55 23.37 -2.47
N LEU A 105 1.60 22.03 -2.41
CA LEU A 105 1.99 21.31 -1.20
C LEU A 105 3.48 21.48 -0.89
N ARG A 106 4.34 21.53 -1.92
CA ARG A 106 5.77 21.81 -1.74
C ARG A 106 5.99 23.24 -1.23
N ASP A 107 5.26 24.22 -1.77
CA ASP A 107 5.31 25.60 -1.30
C ASP A 107 4.78 25.75 0.12
N TRP A 108 3.67 25.10 0.44
CA TRP A 108 3.13 25.07 1.79
C TRP A 108 4.15 24.50 2.78
N ARG A 109 4.78 23.39 2.44
CA ARG A 109 5.83 22.75 3.24
C ARG A 109 7.04 23.69 3.44
N ALA A 110 7.48 24.38 2.38
CA ALA A 110 8.57 25.33 2.46
C ALA A 110 8.27 26.49 3.42
N ARG A 111 7.01 27.02 3.40
CA ARG A 111 6.56 28.06 4.33
C ARG A 111 6.60 27.59 5.79
N VAL A 112 6.08 26.39 6.07
CA VAL A 112 6.12 25.79 7.43
C VAL A 112 7.56 25.60 7.88
N SER A 113 8.44 25.08 7.02
CA SER A 113 9.85 24.88 7.34
C SER A 113 10.59 26.19 7.57
N SER A 114 10.26 27.24 6.85
CA SER A 114 10.81 28.60 7.08
C SER A 114 10.37 29.16 8.41
N LEU A 115 9.08 29.00 8.79
CA LEU A 115 8.59 29.44 10.09
C LEU A 115 9.22 28.68 11.23
N ARG A 116 9.44 27.37 11.08
CA ARG A 116 10.21 26.60 12.04
C ARG A 116 11.61 27.17 12.28
N HIS A 117 12.27 27.62 11.22
CA HIS A 117 13.60 28.19 11.30
C HIS A 117 13.60 29.58 11.97
N TRP A 118 12.63 30.44 11.61
CA TRP A 118 12.56 31.80 12.13
C TRP A 118 11.98 31.90 13.53
N PHE A 119 11.06 30.98 13.88
CA PHE A 119 10.35 30.94 15.15
C PHE A 119 10.46 29.55 15.81
N PRO A 120 11.64 29.13 16.24
CA PRO A 120 11.87 27.78 16.77
C PRO A 120 11.05 27.49 18.04
N GLU A 121 10.70 28.53 18.82
CA GLU A 121 9.93 28.39 20.05
C GLU A 121 8.42 28.25 19.83
N ASP A 122 7.93 28.51 18.62
CA ASP A 122 6.48 28.48 18.33
C ASP A 122 5.92 27.06 18.16
N GLY A 123 6.78 26.02 18.10
CA GLY A 123 6.38 24.63 18.00
C GLY A 123 6.01 24.18 16.58
N TRP A 124 6.52 24.83 15.52
CA TRP A 124 6.36 24.39 14.15
C TRP A 124 7.01 23.01 13.96
N PRO A 125 6.30 22.03 13.32
CA PRO A 125 6.83 20.68 13.15
C PRO A 125 8.01 20.64 12.19
N ASP A 126 8.83 19.60 12.35
CA ASP A 126 9.86 19.27 11.36
C ASP A 126 9.22 18.57 10.17
N LEU A 127 9.28 19.20 9.01
CA LEU A 127 8.84 18.64 7.75
C LEU A 127 10.00 18.40 6.78
N SER A 128 11.23 18.24 7.29
CA SER A 128 12.40 17.88 6.47
C SER A 128 12.23 16.50 5.85
N ASP A 129 12.89 16.24 4.71
CA ASP A 129 12.85 14.93 4.08
C ASP A 129 13.36 13.83 5.02
N THR A 130 14.36 14.13 5.81
CA THR A 130 14.92 13.21 6.80
C THR A 130 13.88 12.81 7.81
N TRP A 131 13.26 13.81 8.46
CA TRP A 131 12.24 13.53 9.48
C TRP A 131 11.04 12.77 8.90
N LEU A 132 10.52 13.20 7.75
CA LEU A 132 9.39 12.55 7.11
C LEU A 132 9.69 11.09 6.72
N ALA A 133 10.92 10.80 6.25
CA ALA A 133 11.31 9.45 5.88
C ALA A 133 11.52 8.53 7.10
N GLU A 134 11.97 9.10 8.21
CA GLU A 134 12.20 8.35 9.45
C GLU A 134 10.90 8.04 10.19
N HIS A 135 9.89 8.92 10.11
CA HIS A 135 8.65 8.86 10.88
C HIS A 135 7.42 8.47 10.03
N LEU A 136 7.61 7.67 8.96
CA LEU A 136 6.52 7.24 8.08
C LEU A 136 5.38 6.52 8.81
N GLU A 137 5.65 5.87 9.94
CA GLU A 137 4.66 5.23 10.78
C GLU A 137 3.68 6.20 11.42
N ASP A 138 4.15 7.38 11.78
CA ASP A 138 3.37 8.34 12.55
C ASP A 138 2.41 9.14 11.65
N TRP A 139 2.88 9.53 10.46
CA TRP A 139 2.13 10.46 9.62
C TRP A 139 1.56 9.83 8.35
N LEU A 140 2.24 8.84 7.74
CA LEU A 140 1.83 8.28 6.45
C LEU A 140 1.07 6.95 6.60
N GLU A 141 1.52 6.05 7.48
CA GLU A 141 0.93 4.71 7.59
C GLU A 141 -0.59 4.71 7.79
N PRO A 142 -1.20 5.60 8.59
CA PRO A 142 -2.65 5.67 8.73
C PRO A 142 -3.41 5.92 7.41
N TRP A 143 -2.75 6.53 6.43
CA TRP A 143 -3.32 6.90 5.14
C TRP A 143 -3.10 5.84 4.06
N LEU A 144 -2.38 4.76 4.37
CA LEU A 144 -2.05 3.68 3.43
C LEU A 144 -3.14 2.60 3.34
N ASP A 145 -4.32 2.81 3.91
CA ASP A 145 -5.39 1.82 3.84
C ASP A 145 -5.85 1.61 2.40
N GLY A 146 -5.91 0.33 1.98
CA GLY A 146 -6.23 -0.03 0.59
C GLY A 146 -5.12 0.27 -0.44
N ILE A 147 -3.98 0.84 -0.02
CA ILE A 147 -2.84 1.13 -0.89
C ILE A 147 -1.85 -0.03 -0.83
N THR A 148 -1.81 -0.83 -1.90
CA THR A 148 -0.99 -2.04 -1.97
C THR A 148 -0.02 -2.06 -3.16
N ARG A 149 -0.03 -1.02 -3.99
CA ARG A 149 0.84 -0.88 -5.17
C ARG A 149 1.36 0.55 -5.28
N ARG A 150 2.51 0.70 -5.93
CA ARG A 150 3.09 2.03 -6.22
C ARG A 150 2.10 2.96 -6.91
N GLU A 151 1.36 2.47 -7.89
CA GLU A 151 0.38 3.27 -8.66
C GLU A 151 -0.76 3.80 -7.78
N HIS A 152 -1.09 3.07 -6.71
CA HIS A 152 -2.13 3.48 -5.77
C HIS A 152 -1.71 4.68 -4.92
N LEU A 153 -0.40 4.96 -4.78
CA LEU A 153 0.09 6.14 -4.05
C LEU A 153 -0.46 7.44 -4.64
N GLN A 154 -0.77 7.48 -5.93
CA GLN A 154 -1.36 8.66 -6.57
C GLN A 154 -2.77 9.00 -6.08
N ARG A 155 -3.42 8.10 -5.35
CA ARG A 155 -4.74 8.30 -4.74
C ARG A 155 -4.65 8.81 -3.30
N LEU A 156 -3.44 8.89 -2.75
CA LEU A 156 -3.21 9.32 -1.39
C LEU A 156 -3.53 10.82 -1.25
N ASP A 157 -4.30 11.18 -0.23
CA ASP A 157 -4.44 12.57 0.16
C ASP A 157 -3.22 13.01 0.99
N LEU A 158 -2.12 13.26 0.28
CA LEU A 158 -0.86 13.70 0.89
C LEU A 158 -1.02 15.06 1.57
N THR A 159 -1.91 15.91 1.06
CA THR A 159 -2.18 17.23 1.65
C THR A 159 -2.79 17.08 3.04
N ALA A 160 -3.82 16.25 3.17
CA ALA A 160 -4.45 15.99 4.46
C ALA A 160 -3.47 15.34 5.44
N ALA A 161 -2.64 14.38 4.98
CA ALA A 161 -1.64 13.72 5.81
C ALA A 161 -0.62 14.70 6.39
N LEU A 162 -0.05 15.58 5.56
CA LEU A 162 0.94 16.58 6.02
C LEU A 162 0.30 17.70 6.84
N HIS A 163 -0.89 18.16 6.46
CA HIS A 163 -1.60 19.17 7.24
C HIS A 163 -1.97 18.65 8.64
N GLY A 164 -2.17 17.34 8.79
CA GLY A 164 -2.40 16.71 10.09
C GLY A 164 -1.24 16.85 11.06
N LEU A 165 -0.02 17.05 10.57
CA LEU A 165 1.18 17.26 11.40
C LEU A 165 1.27 18.66 12.01
N VAL A 166 0.58 19.64 11.42
CA VAL A 166 0.62 21.02 11.90
C VAL A 166 -0.62 21.29 12.75
N ASP A 167 -0.42 21.79 13.95
CA ASP A 167 -1.51 22.18 14.84
C ASP A 167 -2.46 23.19 14.17
N ALA A 168 -3.76 23.07 14.44
CA ALA A 168 -4.79 23.93 13.86
C ALA A 168 -4.55 25.43 14.11
N ARG A 169 -4.03 25.77 15.30
CA ARG A 169 -3.68 27.14 15.67
C ARG A 169 -2.52 27.67 14.81
N LEU A 170 -1.50 26.85 14.58
CA LEU A 170 -0.37 27.22 13.74
C LEU A 170 -0.79 27.35 12.28
N ARG A 171 -1.65 26.44 11.79
CA ARG A 171 -2.20 26.53 10.42
C ARG A 171 -2.97 27.83 10.19
N ALA A 172 -3.74 28.29 11.15
CA ALA A 172 -4.47 29.56 11.06
C ALA A 172 -3.51 30.76 10.94
N ARG A 173 -2.36 30.70 11.64
CA ARG A 173 -1.34 31.78 11.60
C ARG A 173 -0.43 31.73 10.37
N LEU A 174 -0.40 30.60 9.66
CA LEU A 174 0.51 30.39 8.52
C LEU A 174 0.36 31.47 7.43
N SER A 175 -0.88 31.87 7.11
CA SER A 175 -1.14 32.87 6.05
C SER A 175 -0.74 34.29 6.48
N GLU A 176 -0.75 34.57 7.77
CA GLU A 176 -0.32 35.86 8.32
C GLU A 176 1.21 35.95 8.39
N LEU A 177 1.86 34.90 8.95
CA LEU A 177 3.30 34.89 9.20
C LEU A 177 4.14 34.62 7.94
N ALA A 178 3.60 33.84 7.01
CA ALA A 178 4.25 33.49 5.75
C ALA A 178 3.24 33.55 4.59
N PRO A 179 2.82 34.76 4.15
CA PRO A 179 1.84 34.91 3.07
C PRO A 179 2.39 34.35 1.75
N THR A 180 1.50 33.89 0.87
CA THR A 180 1.88 33.37 -0.44
C THR A 180 2.19 34.49 -1.45
N HIS A 181 1.60 35.66 -1.26
CA HIS A 181 1.77 36.82 -2.15
C HIS A 181 1.94 38.08 -1.32
N LEU A 182 2.66 39.03 -1.88
CA LEU A 182 2.80 40.36 -1.36
C LEU A 182 2.23 41.37 -2.37
N SER A 183 1.41 42.33 -1.92
CA SER A 183 0.95 43.44 -2.72
C SER A 183 2.06 44.48 -2.80
N VAL A 184 2.44 44.87 -4.00
CA VAL A 184 3.43 45.92 -4.24
C VAL A 184 2.75 47.25 -4.63
N PRO A 185 3.43 48.41 -4.53
CA PRO A 185 2.84 49.71 -4.80
C PRO A 185 2.16 49.87 -6.18
N SER A 186 2.63 49.12 -7.18
CA SER A 186 2.00 49.06 -8.51
C SER A 186 0.59 48.42 -8.51
N GLY A 187 0.15 47.83 -7.38
CA GLY A 187 -1.10 47.09 -7.24
C GLY A 187 -1.00 45.61 -7.64
N SER A 188 0.15 45.16 -8.10
CA SER A 188 0.39 43.76 -8.45
C SER A 188 0.53 42.90 -7.21
N HIS A 189 0.00 41.65 -7.28
CA HIS A 189 0.18 40.63 -6.24
C HIS A 189 1.30 39.66 -6.67
N ILE A 190 2.47 39.80 -6.07
CA ILE A 190 3.67 39.02 -6.43
C ILE A 190 3.85 37.84 -5.49
N ARG A 191 4.07 36.67 -6.07
CA ARG A 191 4.28 35.44 -5.30
C ARG A 191 5.61 35.48 -4.57
N LEU A 192 5.58 35.12 -3.28
CA LEU A 192 6.76 34.92 -2.46
C LEU A 192 7.27 33.49 -2.60
N GLN A 193 8.58 33.35 -2.75
CA GLN A 193 9.26 32.07 -2.77
C GLN A 193 9.95 31.85 -1.42
N TYR A 194 9.64 30.72 -0.79
CA TYR A 194 10.19 30.34 0.49
C TYR A 194 11.21 29.22 0.32
N ARG A 195 12.34 29.35 1.01
CA ARG A 195 13.35 28.32 1.14
C ARG A 195 13.72 28.17 2.62
N PRO A 196 13.74 26.95 3.16
CA PRO A 196 14.10 26.73 4.56
C PRO A 196 15.48 27.36 4.88
N GLY A 197 15.53 28.17 5.95
CA GLY A 197 16.77 28.81 6.38
C GLY A 197 17.16 30.09 5.63
N GLU A 198 16.42 30.47 4.58
CA GLU A 198 16.67 31.70 3.83
C GLU A 198 15.52 32.69 3.98
N PRO A 199 15.75 34.01 3.84
CA PRO A 199 14.66 35.00 3.75
C PRO A 199 13.78 34.70 2.53
N PRO A 200 12.46 35.05 2.58
CA PRO A 200 11.59 34.88 1.44
C PRO A 200 12.03 35.76 0.28
N VAL A 201 12.01 35.22 -0.93
CA VAL A 201 12.40 35.92 -2.14
C VAL A 201 11.17 36.44 -2.86
N LEU A 202 11.17 37.77 -3.12
CA LEU A 202 10.20 38.43 -3.96
C LEU A 202 10.84 38.68 -5.33
N ALA A 203 10.50 37.88 -6.32
CA ALA A 203 10.96 38.04 -7.69
C ALA A 203 10.09 39.09 -8.41
N VAL A 204 10.52 40.35 -8.43
CA VAL A 204 9.78 41.47 -8.98
C VAL A 204 10.68 42.30 -9.88
N LYS A 205 10.09 42.87 -10.95
CA LYS A 205 10.79 43.89 -11.76
C LYS A 205 10.92 45.16 -10.94
N LEU A 206 12.07 45.83 -11.00
CA LEU A 206 12.35 47.03 -10.23
C LEU A 206 11.29 48.11 -10.40
N GLN A 207 10.72 48.24 -11.60
CA GLN A 207 9.66 49.18 -11.93
C GLN A 207 8.36 48.98 -11.15
N GLU A 208 8.08 47.78 -10.70
CA GLU A 208 6.86 47.47 -9.93
C GLU A 208 6.98 47.87 -8.45
N LEU A 209 8.20 48.15 -7.98
CA LEU A 209 8.48 48.59 -6.60
C LEU A 209 8.28 50.11 -6.45
N PHE A 210 8.35 50.85 -7.50
CA PHE A 210 8.30 52.33 -7.44
C PHE A 210 6.97 52.93 -7.93
N GLY A 211 5.96 52.10 -8.25
CA GLY A 211 4.58 52.51 -8.55
C GLY A 211 4.41 53.59 -9.60
#